data_0a3dbcbbe1fb237ca22f037072dbcb9d
#
_entry.id   0a3dbcbbe1fb237ca22f037072dbcb9d
#
_cell.length_a   1.000
_cell.length_b   1.000
_cell.length_c   1.000
_cell.angle_alpha   90.00
_cell.angle_beta   90.00
_cell.angle_gamma   90.00
#
_symmetry.space_group_name_H-M   'P 1'
#
loop_
_entity.id
_entity.type
_entity.pdbx_description
1 polymer ?
#
loop_
_entity_poly.entity_id
_entity_poly.type
_entity_poly.pdbx_seq_one_letter_code
_entity_poly.pdbx_strand_id
1 'polypeptide(L)'
;MNQLTARLRRLAVSPLLLSLAVFVTPLALYVATLAPSVVPGDPGEYQSIPHVLGIAHPPGYVFFTVLAKAWTSLVRIGSIAYRTNLLAAAAGAWTALMVYHMTRLLANERDGAGSNAKSLTPSLAALFAAAVLATSTDLWQHSTHANSHVVSAALSATTLYAGLRWWATRQSRWLYGFAFLAALGVTHHPLLAFGAPAYVAFVLAVYPRLLRDWRRLGGIALALLLGLALFLYLPLRAGATPFGPAPNWDDIVGHATARGIRVNLFHFGLGDQPVRWRVFWGLLRLQFNLPTLALAAVGLLWLARRRPRPFVLLSVFYAVNLVFIINTVQDVMAYLLLPFTTTALWAGAGVLALLTEGLPRLREPRWQKAALAVLALLLAVGPLTTARHRAPRLSLRDYRLADQYIQAVLEQFDGQGQGAWLLAPWEWMTPLFYAQHVQGKHLDPQDVQVIYVAAGTANPWVDNVWAHIEDGPVYLTDYRPQVAAAGLRLRPVGDWPLYRVEGPPATRPPDIAHPLDLWAGDAVHLLGW
;
A
#
# COMPACT_ATOMS: atom_id res chain seq x y z
N MET A 1 -5.30 -48.89 14.28
CA MET A 1 -5.41 -47.66 13.43
C MET A 1 -6.60 -46.76 13.78
N ASN A 2 -7.69 -47.26 14.40
CA ASN A 2 -8.94 -46.47 14.54
C ASN A 2 -9.05 -45.53 15.77
N GLN A 3 -8.28 -45.73 16.86
CA GLN A 3 -8.41 -44.87 18.05
C GLN A 3 -7.58 -43.59 17.98
N LEU A 4 -6.39 -43.62 17.37
CA LEU A 4 -5.52 -42.45 17.24
C LEU A 4 -6.10 -41.46 16.21
N THR A 5 -6.63 -41.99 15.10
CA THR A 5 -7.36 -41.18 14.09
C THR A 5 -8.67 -40.60 14.63
N ALA A 6 -9.34 -41.32 15.54
CA ALA A 6 -10.53 -40.81 16.24
C ALA A 6 -10.19 -39.73 17.27
N ARG A 7 -9.08 -39.85 18.00
CA ARG A 7 -8.59 -38.80 18.92
C ARG A 7 -8.08 -37.56 18.18
N LEU A 8 -7.36 -37.70 17.08
CA LEU A 8 -6.95 -36.59 16.22
C LEU A 8 -8.14 -35.91 15.52
N ARG A 9 -9.22 -36.66 15.23
CA ARG A 9 -10.51 -36.10 14.76
C ARG A 9 -11.22 -35.25 15.83
N ARG A 10 -11.04 -35.53 17.11
CA ARG A 10 -11.61 -34.72 18.23
C ARG A 10 -10.81 -33.44 18.48
N LEU A 11 -9.56 -33.37 18.04
CA LEU A 11 -8.70 -32.16 18.07
C LEU A 11 -8.81 -31.33 16.78
N ALA A 12 -9.73 -31.68 15.85
CA ALA A 12 -9.95 -30.89 14.66
C ALA A 12 -10.50 -29.51 15.06
N VAL A 13 -9.61 -28.53 15.13
CA VAL A 13 -9.97 -27.12 15.36
C VAL A 13 -11.03 -26.70 14.35
N SER A 14 -12.09 -26.08 14.83
CA SER A 14 -13.16 -25.60 13.96
C SER A 14 -12.57 -24.74 12.81
N PRO A 15 -13.03 -24.93 11.55
CA PRO A 15 -12.59 -24.08 10.45
C PRO A 15 -12.80 -22.59 10.70
N LEU A 16 -13.83 -22.23 11.48
CA LEU A 16 -14.10 -20.87 11.90
C LEU A 16 -13.02 -20.36 12.86
N LEU A 17 -12.63 -21.16 13.85
CA LEU A 17 -11.58 -20.80 14.81
C LEU A 17 -10.22 -20.65 14.12
N LEU A 18 -9.90 -21.50 13.13
CA LEU A 18 -8.69 -21.32 12.32
C LEU A 18 -8.72 -20.03 11.50
N SER A 19 -9.86 -19.72 10.87
CA SER A 19 -10.01 -18.47 10.12
C SER A 19 -9.87 -17.26 11.02
N LEU A 20 -10.47 -17.31 12.21
CA LEU A 20 -10.36 -16.24 13.21
C LEU A 20 -8.90 -16.09 13.68
N ALA A 21 -8.20 -17.18 13.96
CA ALA A 21 -6.79 -17.16 14.36
C ALA A 21 -5.89 -16.58 13.25
N VAL A 22 -6.14 -16.94 11.98
CA VAL A 22 -5.40 -16.42 10.82
C VAL A 22 -5.63 -14.92 10.62
N PHE A 23 -6.76 -14.39 11.00
CA PHE A 23 -7.04 -12.95 10.97
C PHE A 23 -6.46 -12.23 12.20
N VAL A 24 -6.76 -12.73 13.40
CA VAL A 24 -6.42 -12.07 14.67
C VAL A 24 -4.90 -12.06 14.93
N THR A 25 -4.18 -13.12 14.56
CA THR A 25 -2.73 -13.17 14.82
C THR A 25 -1.95 -12.11 14.04
N PRO A 26 -2.09 -11.95 12.72
CA PRO A 26 -1.47 -10.83 12.00
C PRO A 26 -1.99 -9.47 12.46
N LEU A 27 -3.28 -9.34 12.73
CA LEU A 27 -3.85 -8.10 13.24
C LEU A 27 -3.18 -7.68 14.56
N ALA A 28 -3.03 -8.60 15.52
CA ALA A 28 -2.36 -8.33 16.79
C ALA A 28 -0.89 -7.94 16.58
N LEU A 29 -0.19 -8.59 15.64
CA LEU A 29 1.19 -8.26 15.28
C LEU A 29 1.29 -6.83 14.72
N TYR A 30 0.40 -6.45 13.81
CA TYR A 30 0.39 -5.13 13.20
C TYR A 30 -0.02 -4.04 14.21
N VAL A 31 -1.01 -4.31 15.05
CA VAL A 31 -1.43 -3.39 16.13
C VAL A 31 -0.30 -3.17 17.15
N ALA A 32 0.46 -4.22 17.49
CA ALA A 32 1.60 -4.09 18.40
C ALA A 32 2.73 -3.20 17.85
N THR A 33 2.77 -2.99 16.53
CA THR A 33 3.78 -2.19 15.82
C THR A 33 3.19 -0.95 15.13
N LEU A 34 1.91 -0.64 15.39
CA LEU A 34 1.14 0.40 14.73
C LEU A 34 1.63 1.81 15.11
N ALA A 35 1.65 2.72 14.14
CA ALA A 35 1.84 4.13 14.41
C ALA A 35 0.68 4.67 15.25
N PRO A 36 0.96 5.34 16.38
CA PRO A 36 -0.07 5.75 17.33
C PRO A 36 -0.77 7.05 16.93
N SER A 37 -0.21 7.81 16.01
CA SER A 37 -0.70 9.12 15.59
C SER A 37 -0.48 9.34 14.10
N VAL A 38 -0.51 10.60 13.68
CA VAL A 38 -0.29 11.03 12.31
C VAL A 38 1.11 10.66 11.82
N VAL A 39 1.20 10.31 10.52
CA VAL A 39 2.45 9.96 9.84
C VAL A 39 2.59 10.86 8.61
N PRO A 40 3.78 11.41 8.32
CA PRO A 40 4.01 12.32 7.20
C PRO A 40 3.76 11.68 5.83
N GLY A 41 3.57 12.50 4.82
CA GLY A 41 3.33 12.09 3.44
C GLY A 41 1.93 11.54 3.20
N ASP A 42 1.77 10.62 2.27
CA ASP A 42 0.48 10.01 1.93
C ASP A 42 -0.31 9.48 3.14
N PRO A 43 0.32 8.87 4.17
CA PRO A 43 -0.41 8.49 5.37
C PRO A 43 -1.16 9.64 6.03
N GLY A 44 -0.56 10.83 6.13
CA GLY A 44 -1.17 12.01 6.72
C GLY A 44 -2.38 12.50 5.93
N GLU A 45 -2.31 12.44 4.61
CA GLU A 45 -3.45 12.70 3.74
C GLU A 45 -4.56 11.67 3.96
N TYR A 46 -4.24 10.37 3.94
CA TYR A 46 -5.22 9.30 4.17
C TYR A 46 -5.85 9.33 5.57
N GLN A 47 -5.21 9.96 6.54
CA GLN A 47 -5.75 10.20 7.87
C GLN A 47 -6.67 11.43 7.92
N SER A 48 -6.51 12.37 6.99
CA SER A 48 -7.23 13.66 6.96
C SER A 48 -8.43 13.64 5.99
N ILE A 49 -8.19 13.30 4.74
CA ILE A 49 -9.17 13.39 3.65
C ILE A 49 -10.46 12.60 3.93
N PRO A 50 -10.45 11.36 4.43
CA PRO A 50 -11.68 10.65 4.76
C PRO A 50 -12.51 11.34 5.84
N HIS A 51 -11.88 12.05 6.77
CA HIS A 51 -12.58 12.73 7.84
C HIS A 51 -13.52 13.80 7.28
N VAL A 52 -13.07 14.59 6.32
CA VAL A 52 -13.84 15.66 5.67
C VAL A 52 -14.60 15.20 4.42
N LEU A 53 -14.51 13.91 4.04
CA LEU A 53 -15.03 13.38 2.78
C LEU A 53 -14.48 14.17 1.57
N GLY A 54 -13.16 14.39 1.59
CA GLY A 54 -12.43 15.05 0.53
C GLY A 54 -12.05 14.11 -0.61
N ILE A 55 -11.28 14.63 -1.56
CA ILE A 55 -10.68 13.86 -2.65
C ILE A 55 -9.17 13.88 -2.43
N ALA A 56 -8.57 12.70 -2.28
CA ALA A 56 -7.12 12.54 -2.16
C ALA A 56 -6.40 12.87 -3.47
N HIS A 57 -5.07 13.00 -3.42
CA HIS A 57 -4.26 13.18 -4.63
C HIS A 57 -4.61 12.15 -5.73
N PRO A 58 -4.30 12.43 -7.04
CA PRO A 58 -4.62 11.48 -8.10
C PRO A 58 -4.10 10.07 -7.83
N PRO A 59 -4.95 9.04 -7.99
CA PRO A 59 -6.24 9.01 -8.69
C PRO A 59 -7.49 9.25 -7.83
N GLY A 60 -7.38 9.82 -6.64
CA GLY A 60 -8.49 10.20 -5.78
C GLY A 60 -8.92 9.15 -4.75
N TYR A 61 -8.49 7.90 -4.86
CA TYR A 61 -8.70 6.79 -3.90
C TYR A 61 -10.12 6.71 -3.32
N VAL A 62 -11.13 6.84 -4.18
CA VAL A 62 -12.53 7.02 -3.76
C VAL A 62 -13.00 5.92 -2.82
N PHE A 63 -12.75 4.65 -3.18
CA PHE A 63 -13.13 3.52 -2.31
C PHE A 63 -12.45 3.61 -0.93
N PHE A 64 -11.16 3.97 -0.88
CA PHE A 64 -10.45 4.15 0.39
C PHE A 64 -11.10 5.24 1.24
N THR A 65 -11.39 6.39 0.65
CA THR A 65 -11.99 7.55 1.34
C THR A 65 -13.32 7.18 2.00
N VAL A 66 -14.21 6.52 1.24
CA VAL A 66 -15.53 6.09 1.76
C VAL A 66 -15.37 5.00 2.83
N LEU A 67 -14.51 4.00 2.58
CA LEU A 67 -14.23 2.93 3.54
C LEU A 67 -13.63 3.47 4.85
N ALA A 68 -12.63 4.35 4.76
CA ALA A 68 -11.97 4.93 5.93
C ALA A 68 -12.92 5.85 6.72
N LYS A 69 -13.79 6.61 6.04
CA LYS A 69 -14.85 7.38 6.71
C LYS A 69 -15.79 6.47 7.47
N ALA A 70 -16.32 5.42 6.84
CA ALA A 70 -17.20 4.46 7.51
C ALA A 70 -16.49 3.80 8.70
N TRP A 71 -15.25 3.34 8.49
CA TRP A 71 -14.44 2.69 9.53
C TRP A 71 -14.20 3.61 10.73
N THR A 72 -13.70 4.83 10.51
CA THR A 72 -13.38 5.76 11.59
C THR A 72 -14.62 6.29 12.32
N SER A 73 -15.80 6.22 11.70
CA SER A 73 -17.08 6.53 12.32
C SER A 73 -17.59 5.39 13.22
N LEU A 74 -17.31 4.14 12.85
CA LEU A 74 -17.74 2.96 13.62
C LEU A 74 -16.75 2.60 14.72
N VAL A 75 -15.46 2.62 14.42
CA VAL A 75 -14.38 2.31 15.37
C VAL A 75 -14.03 3.59 16.13
N ARG A 76 -14.36 3.65 17.43
CA ARG A 76 -14.18 4.86 18.26
C ARG A 76 -13.05 4.73 19.28
N ILE A 77 -11.92 4.12 18.87
CA ILE A 77 -10.75 3.89 19.73
C ILE A 77 -9.60 4.81 19.30
N GLY A 78 -9.11 5.66 20.18
CA GLY A 78 -8.01 6.58 19.89
C GLY A 78 -8.39 7.73 18.95
N SER A 79 -7.37 8.39 18.39
CA SER A 79 -7.50 9.48 17.43
C SER A 79 -8.01 8.99 16.07
N ILE A 80 -8.42 9.91 15.19
CA ILE A 80 -8.78 9.59 13.80
C ILE A 80 -7.56 8.98 13.06
N ALA A 81 -6.35 9.51 13.28
CA ALA A 81 -5.13 8.94 12.71
C ALA A 81 -4.93 7.49 13.14
N TYR A 82 -5.02 7.20 14.44
CA TYR A 82 -4.91 5.84 14.95
C TYR A 82 -5.95 4.89 14.35
N ARG A 83 -7.22 5.34 14.23
CA ARG A 83 -8.30 4.53 13.61
C ARG A 83 -8.01 4.22 12.14
N THR A 84 -7.47 5.18 11.40
CA THR A 84 -7.11 4.98 9.99
C THR A 84 -5.90 4.05 9.86
N ASN A 85 -4.91 4.17 10.77
CA ASN A 85 -3.80 3.19 10.85
C ASN A 85 -4.33 1.78 11.16
N LEU A 86 -5.30 1.65 12.05
CA LEU A 86 -5.93 0.37 12.39
C LEU A 86 -6.69 -0.25 11.19
N LEU A 87 -7.28 0.58 10.30
CA LEU A 87 -7.85 0.09 9.04
C LEU A 87 -6.80 -0.60 8.16
N ALA A 88 -5.59 -0.01 8.06
CA ALA A 88 -4.50 -0.62 7.30
C ALA A 88 -4.06 -1.96 7.92
N ALA A 89 -3.95 -2.03 9.26
CA ALA A 89 -3.67 -3.28 9.97
C ALA A 89 -4.75 -4.36 9.68
N ALA A 90 -6.02 -3.98 9.72
CA ALA A 90 -7.13 -4.87 9.40
C ALA A 90 -7.11 -5.34 7.93
N ALA A 91 -6.77 -4.46 6.99
CA ALA A 91 -6.65 -4.79 5.56
C ALA A 91 -5.50 -5.77 5.28
N GLY A 92 -4.34 -5.59 5.94
CA GLY A 92 -3.23 -6.53 5.86
C GLY A 92 -3.57 -7.92 6.42
N ALA A 93 -4.20 -7.96 7.60
CA ALA A 93 -4.68 -9.20 8.21
C ALA A 93 -5.75 -9.89 7.33
N TRP A 94 -6.63 -9.12 6.72
CA TRP A 94 -7.63 -9.63 5.76
C TRP A 94 -6.97 -10.22 4.51
N THR A 95 -5.92 -9.59 4.00
CA THR A 95 -5.15 -10.11 2.85
C THR A 95 -4.58 -11.50 3.17
N ALA A 96 -3.97 -11.67 4.34
CA ALA A 96 -3.47 -12.96 4.80
C ALA A 96 -4.59 -14.01 4.96
N LEU A 97 -5.75 -13.61 5.47
CA LEU A 97 -6.93 -14.47 5.57
C LEU A 97 -7.42 -14.92 4.19
N MET A 98 -7.45 -14.03 3.21
CA MET A 98 -7.84 -14.39 1.84
C MET A 98 -6.86 -15.38 1.21
N VAL A 99 -5.55 -15.20 1.43
CA VAL A 99 -4.51 -16.16 0.99
C VAL A 99 -4.72 -17.53 1.64
N TYR A 100 -5.03 -17.57 2.94
CA TYR A 100 -5.40 -18.82 3.62
C TYR A 100 -6.59 -19.53 2.94
N HIS A 101 -7.68 -18.80 2.70
CA HIS A 101 -8.86 -19.38 2.07
C HIS A 101 -8.62 -19.80 0.62
N MET A 102 -7.87 -19.01 -0.16
CA MET A 102 -7.51 -19.36 -1.54
C MET A 102 -6.66 -20.63 -1.58
N THR A 103 -5.65 -20.75 -0.72
CA THR A 103 -4.82 -21.97 -0.65
C THR A 103 -5.65 -23.20 -0.31
N ARG A 104 -6.62 -23.08 0.59
CA ARG A 104 -7.56 -24.18 0.90
C ARG A 104 -8.45 -24.56 -0.29
N LEU A 105 -8.89 -23.57 -1.08
CA LEU A 105 -9.67 -23.84 -2.30
C LEU A 105 -8.84 -24.58 -3.36
N LEU A 106 -7.55 -24.26 -3.48
CA LEU A 106 -6.64 -24.95 -4.41
C LEU A 106 -6.40 -26.41 -4.02
N ALA A 107 -6.50 -26.72 -2.72
CA ALA A 107 -6.33 -28.10 -2.20
C ALA A 107 -7.54 -29.00 -2.43
N ASN A 108 -8.76 -28.44 -2.55
CA ASN A 108 -9.98 -29.24 -2.68
C ASN A 108 -10.06 -29.88 -4.07
N GLU A 109 -10.16 -31.20 -4.10
CA GLU A 109 -10.45 -31.96 -5.34
C GLU A 109 -11.90 -31.75 -5.73
N ARG A 110 -12.13 -31.50 -7.03
CA ARG A 110 -13.47 -31.39 -7.62
C ARG A 110 -14.17 -32.74 -7.78
N ASP A 111 -13.41 -33.81 -7.70
CA ASP A 111 -13.91 -35.16 -8.00
C ASP A 111 -14.42 -35.81 -6.72
N GLY A 112 -15.76 -35.74 -6.53
CA GLY A 112 -16.70 -36.66 -5.93
C GLY A 112 -16.40 -37.47 -4.66
N ALA A 113 -15.18 -37.56 -4.22
CA ALA A 113 -14.83 -38.20 -2.96
C ALA A 113 -14.91 -37.14 -1.85
N GLY A 114 -15.83 -37.34 -0.91
CA GLY A 114 -16.05 -36.48 0.25
C GLY A 114 -14.75 -36.08 0.95
N SER A 115 -14.12 -35.03 0.43
CA SER A 115 -12.91 -34.45 1.00
C SER A 115 -13.26 -33.98 2.40
N ASN A 116 -12.75 -34.69 3.39
CA ASN A 116 -12.88 -34.34 4.79
C ASN A 116 -12.40 -32.90 4.97
N ALA A 117 -13.33 -31.96 5.16
CA ALA A 117 -13.04 -30.56 5.53
C ALA A 117 -12.12 -30.44 6.78
N LYS A 118 -11.86 -31.56 7.44
CA LYS A 118 -11.04 -31.76 8.63
C LYS A 118 -9.61 -32.28 8.31
N SER A 119 -9.20 -32.37 7.03
CA SER A 119 -7.83 -32.78 6.69
C SER A 119 -6.83 -31.73 7.16
N LEU A 120 -5.79 -32.15 7.87
CA LEU A 120 -4.68 -31.28 8.34
C LEU A 120 -3.84 -30.72 7.19
N THR A 121 -3.73 -31.46 6.09
CA THR A 121 -2.90 -31.13 4.92
C THR A 121 -3.26 -29.78 4.28
N PRO A 122 -4.52 -29.53 3.87
CA PRO A 122 -4.90 -28.22 3.33
C PRO A 122 -4.71 -27.08 4.32
N SER A 123 -4.92 -27.36 5.62
CA SER A 123 -4.80 -26.34 6.66
C SER A 123 -3.36 -25.95 6.89
N LEU A 124 -2.40 -26.88 6.91
CA LEU A 124 -0.99 -26.59 7.10
C LEU A 124 -0.42 -25.73 5.95
N ALA A 125 -0.71 -26.09 4.71
CA ALA A 125 -0.29 -25.34 3.54
C ALA A 125 -0.87 -23.91 3.55
N ALA A 126 -2.15 -23.77 3.91
CA ALA A 126 -2.83 -22.50 3.97
C ALA A 126 -2.32 -21.60 5.11
N LEU A 127 -2.06 -22.18 6.29
CA LEU A 127 -1.43 -21.47 7.41
C LEU A 127 -0.04 -20.95 7.05
N PHE A 128 0.76 -21.78 6.38
CA PHE A 128 2.09 -21.37 5.92
C PHE A 128 2.00 -20.21 4.91
N ALA A 129 1.17 -20.32 3.88
CA ALA A 129 1.00 -19.26 2.89
C ALA A 129 0.58 -17.93 3.53
N ALA A 130 -0.39 -17.97 4.45
CA ALA A 130 -0.83 -16.79 5.18
C ALA A 130 0.28 -16.22 6.07
N ALA A 131 1.01 -17.08 6.79
CA ALA A 131 2.06 -16.67 7.72
C ALA A 131 3.26 -16.03 7.00
N VAL A 132 3.73 -16.59 5.88
CA VAL A 132 4.85 -16.00 5.12
C VAL A 132 4.48 -14.67 4.51
N LEU A 133 3.23 -14.49 4.08
CA LEU A 133 2.75 -13.20 3.59
C LEU A 133 2.59 -12.21 4.74
N ALA A 134 1.95 -12.59 5.84
CA ALA A 134 1.72 -11.73 6.99
C ALA A 134 3.02 -11.22 7.63
N THR A 135 4.09 -12.01 7.56
CA THR A 135 5.42 -11.65 8.08
C THR A 135 6.35 -11.07 7.01
N SER A 136 5.90 -10.89 5.77
CA SER A 136 6.66 -10.21 4.73
C SER A 136 6.88 -8.74 5.08
N THR A 137 8.02 -8.18 4.70
CA THR A 137 8.39 -6.79 5.04
C THR A 137 7.35 -5.82 4.53
N ASP A 138 6.97 -5.96 3.27
CA ASP A 138 6.15 -4.99 2.57
C ASP A 138 4.70 -4.98 3.09
N LEU A 139 4.06 -6.15 3.22
CA LEU A 139 2.71 -6.20 3.78
C LEU A 139 2.68 -5.69 5.22
N TRP A 140 3.66 -6.04 6.04
CA TRP A 140 3.72 -5.58 7.43
C TRP A 140 3.95 -4.07 7.52
N GLN A 141 4.95 -3.55 6.79
CA GLN A 141 5.26 -2.11 6.78
C GLN A 141 4.02 -1.28 6.42
N HIS A 142 3.33 -1.64 5.33
CA HIS A 142 2.13 -0.94 4.88
C HIS A 142 0.89 -1.21 5.75
N SER A 143 0.97 -2.15 6.69
CA SER A 143 -0.08 -2.43 7.69
C SER A 143 0.14 -1.70 9.02
N THR A 144 1.25 -0.93 9.19
CA THR A 144 1.56 -0.23 10.44
C THR A 144 1.18 1.26 10.44
N HIS A 145 0.69 1.78 9.34
CA HIS A 145 0.22 3.15 9.18
C HIS A 145 -0.86 3.24 8.10
N ALA A 146 -1.60 4.33 8.04
CA ALA A 146 -2.61 4.55 7.00
C ALA A 146 -1.98 4.42 5.61
N ASN A 147 -2.50 3.48 4.81
CA ASN A 147 -1.91 3.17 3.51
C ASN A 147 -2.98 2.63 2.55
N SER A 148 -3.07 3.19 1.35
CA SER A 148 -4.02 2.78 0.32
C SER A 148 -3.61 1.46 -0.35
N HIS A 149 -2.31 1.17 -0.47
CA HIS A 149 -1.83 0.00 -1.19
C HIS A 149 -2.08 -1.31 -0.45
N VAL A 150 -2.10 -1.31 0.88
CA VAL A 150 -2.53 -2.50 1.64
C VAL A 150 -4.03 -2.76 1.44
N VAL A 151 -4.85 -1.73 1.24
CA VAL A 151 -6.26 -1.86 0.85
C VAL A 151 -6.39 -2.37 -0.59
N SER A 152 -5.51 -1.94 -1.51
CA SER A 152 -5.40 -2.53 -2.87
C SER A 152 -5.11 -4.04 -2.81
N ALA A 153 -4.19 -4.47 -1.94
CA ALA A 153 -3.88 -5.88 -1.73
C ALA A 153 -5.09 -6.66 -1.18
N ALA A 154 -5.81 -6.09 -0.20
CA ALA A 154 -7.02 -6.69 0.36
C ALA A 154 -8.15 -6.83 -0.68
N LEU A 155 -8.39 -5.80 -1.48
CA LEU A 155 -9.36 -5.83 -2.59
C LEU A 155 -8.98 -6.87 -3.64
N SER A 156 -7.72 -6.88 -4.09
CA SER A 156 -7.22 -7.84 -5.08
C SER A 156 -7.32 -9.28 -4.57
N ALA A 157 -6.91 -9.53 -3.33
CA ALA A 157 -7.02 -10.86 -2.72
C ALA A 157 -8.48 -11.31 -2.62
N THR A 158 -9.40 -10.39 -2.26
CA THR A 158 -10.84 -10.68 -2.21
C THR A 158 -11.41 -10.97 -3.60
N THR A 159 -10.98 -10.20 -4.60
CA THR A 159 -11.36 -10.42 -6.01
C THR A 159 -10.89 -11.78 -6.50
N LEU A 160 -9.62 -12.11 -6.32
CA LEU A 160 -9.06 -13.42 -6.68
C LEU A 160 -9.77 -14.56 -5.95
N TYR A 161 -10.07 -14.40 -4.65
CA TYR A 161 -10.84 -15.35 -3.88
C TYR A 161 -12.26 -15.57 -4.46
N ALA A 162 -12.98 -14.51 -4.80
CA ALA A 162 -14.29 -14.60 -5.42
C ALA A 162 -14.24 -15.36 -6.77
N GLY A 163 -13.21 -15.08 -7.59
CA GLY A 163 -12.96 -15.81 -8.84
C GLY A 163 -12.72 -17.30 -8.59
N LEU A 164 -11.84 -17.65 -7.64
CA LEU A 164 -11.58 -19.06 -7.28
C LEU A 164 -12.81 -19.73 -6.65
N ARG A 165 -13.62 -19.02 -5.88
CA ARG A 165 -14.90 -19.54 -5.37
C ARG A 165 -15.87 -19.83 -6.51
N TRP A 166 -15.95 -18.95 -7.50
CA TRP A 166 -16.75 -19.22 -8.68
C TRP A 166 -16.23 -20.45 -9.45
N TRP A 167 -14.93 -20.54 -9.65
CA TRP A 167 -14.32 -21.73 -10.26
C TRP A 167 -14.65 -23.02 -9.49
N ALA A 168 -14.60 -23.00 -8.16
CA ALA A 168 -14.88 -24.15 -7.34
C ALA A 168 -16.37 -24.53 -7.29
N THR A 169 -17.27 -23.55 -7.20
CA THR A 169 -18.72 -23.78 -6.94
C THR A 169 -19.60 -23.62 -8.15
N ARG A 170 -19.14 -22.92 -9.20
CA ARG A 170 -19.94 -22.58 -10.40
C ARG A 170 -21.18 -21.72 -10.13
N GLN A 171 -21.36 -21.19 -8.94
CA GLN A 171 -22.49 -20.36 -8.57
C GLN A 171 -22.33 -18.94 -9.15
N SER A 172 -23.32 -18.44 -9.90
CA SER A 172 -23.28 -17.14 -10.58
C SER A 172 -23.06 -15.96 -9.63
N ARG A 173 -23.53 -16.06 -8.38
CA ARG A 173 -23.28 -15.02 -7.35
C ARG A 173 -21.78 -14.71 -7.17
N TRP A 174 -20.92 -15.71 -7.25
CA TRP A 174 -19.47 -15.52 -7.14
C TRP A 174 -18.87 -14.91 -8.40
N LEU A 175 -19.43 -15.18 -9.60
CA LEU A 175 -19.02 -14.53 -10.83
C LEU A 175 -19.37 -13.05 -10.82
N TYR A 176 -20.60 -12.71 -10.40
CA TYR A 176 -21.02 -11.32 -10.30
C TYR A 176 -20.30 -10.57 -9.18
N GLY A 177 -20.06 -11.22 -8.03
CA GLY A 177 -19.22 -10.67 -6.96
C GLY A 177 -17.79 -10.43 -7.41
N PHE A 178 -17.21 -11.34 -8.20
CA PHE A 178 -15.89 -11.18 -8.81
C PHE A 178 -15.82 -9.96 -9.74
N ALA A 179 -16.80 -9.79 -10.63
CA ALA A 179 -16.89 -8.63 -11.53
C ALA A 179 -17.09 -7.32 -10.75
N PHE A 180 -17.99 -7.31 -9.77
CA PHE A 180 -18.23 -6.16 -8.90
C PHE A 180 -16.95 -5.71 -8.16
N LEU A 181 -16.26 -6.66 -7.52
CA LEU A 181 -15.03 -6.37 -6.77
C LEU A 181 -13.88 -5.90 -7.69
N ALA A 182 -13.79 -6.47 -8.91
CA ALA A 182 -12.82 -6.00 -9.89
C ALA A 182 -13.06 -4.53 -10.29
N ALA A 183 -14.32 -4.16 -10.55
CA ALA A 183 -14.72 -2.79 -10.86
C ALA A 183 -14.55 -1.83 -9.67
N LEU A 184 -14.94 -2.28 -8.48
CA LEU A 184 -14.74 -1.52 -7.24
C LEU A 184 -13.26 -1.24 -6.99
N GLY A 185 -12.39 -2.21 -7.30
CA GLY A 185 -10.94 -2.03 -7.23
C GLY A 185 -10.45 -0.88 -8.10
N VAL A 186 -10.99 -0.73 -9.32
CA VAL A 186 -10.60 0.37 -10.22
C VAL A 186 -10.95 1.74 -9.61
N THR A 187 -12.04 1.85 -8.86
CA THR A 187 -12.40 3.11 -8.17
C THR A 187 -11.50 3.40 -6.96
N HIS A 188 -10.78 2.39 -6.48
CA HIS A 188 -9.76 2.56 -5.46
C HIS A 188 -8.43 3.02 -6.07
N HIS A 189 -7.93 2.29 -7.05
CA HIS A 189 -6.68 2.62 -7.73
C HIS A 189 -6.66 2.05 -9.16
N PRO A 190 -6.31 2.83 -10.20
CA PRO A 190 -6.25 2.37 -11.60
C PRO A 190 -5.34 1.15 -11.81
N LEU A 191 -4.31 0.98 -10.98
CA LEU A 191 -3.43 -0.21 -11.00
C LEU A 191 -4.23 -1.52 -10.97
N LEU A 192 -5.37 -1.55 -10.28
CA LEU A 192 -6.19 -2.75 -10.17
C LEU A 192 -6.88 -3.15 -11.49
N ALA A 193 -6.96 -2.22 -12.46
CA ALA A 193 -7.41 -2.53 -13.81
C ALA A 193 -6.44 -3.47 -14.56
N PHE A 194 -5.15 -3.49 -14.19
CA PHE A 194 -4.17 -4.42 -14.78
C PHE A 194 -4.44 -5.89 -14.43
N GLY A 195 -5.34 -6.17 -13.51
CA GLY A 195 -5.88 -7.52 -13.30
C GLY A 195 -6.82 -8.00 -14.43
N ALA A 196 -7.40 -7.10 -15.23
CA ALA A 196 -8.42 -7.43 -16.22
C ALA A 196 -8.01 -8.51 -17.24
N PRO A 197 -6.80 -8.51 -17.83
CA PRO A 197 -6.37 -9.59 -18.73
C PRO A 197 -6.42 -10.97 -18.06
N ALA A 198 -5.99 -11.08 -16.80
CA ALA A 198 -6.05 -12.31 -16.04
C ALA A 198 -7.50 -12.75 -15.77
N TYR A 199 -8.36 -11.79 -15.43
CA TYR A 199 -9.77 -12.05 -15.12
C TYR A 199 -10.52 -12.55 -16.36
N VAL A 200 -10.34 -11.91 -17.50
CA VAL A 200 -10.95 -12.33 -18.77
C VAL A 200 -10.43 -13.70 -19.19
N ALA A 201 -9.12 -13.91 -19.23
CA ALA A 201 -8.52 -15.19 -19.57
C ALA A 201 -9.03 -16.33 -18.68
N PHE A 202 -9.11 -16.09 -17.37
CA PHE A 202 -9.62 -17.06 -16.42
C PHE A 202 -11.10 -17.37 -16.62
N VAL A 203 -11.94 -16.35 -16.79
CA VAL A 203 -13.38 -16.54 -16.98
C VAL A 203 -13.65 -17.34 -18.25
N LEU A 204 -12.97 -17.04 -19.34
CA LEU A 204 -13.08 -17.79 -20.59
C LEU A 204 -12.52 -19.23 -20.47
N ALA A 205 -11.42 -19.44 -19.75
CA ALA A 205 -10.89 -20.77 -19.46
C ALA A 205 -11.82 -21.62 -18.59
N VAL A 206 -12.59 -20.97 -17.71
CA VAL A 206 -13.57 -21.65 -16.84
C VAL A 206 -14.89 -21.88 -17.55
N TYR A 207 -15.35 -20.93 -18.36
CA TYR A 207 -16.61 -20.98 -19.08
C TYR A 207 -16.47 -20.45 -20.53
N PRO A 208 -15.99 -21.28 -21.49
CA PRO A 208 -15.72 -20.85 -22.86
C PRO A 208 -16.95 -20.33 -23.63
N ARG A 209 -18.14 -20.78 -23.21
CA ARG A 209 -19.43 -20.39 -23.85
C ARG A 209 -20.00 -19.08 -23.33
N LEU A 210 -19.28 -18.35 -22.46
CA LEU A 210 -19.77 -17.10 -21.85
C LEU A 210 -20.25 -16.09 -22.89
N LEU A 211 -19.50 -15.91 -23.97
CA LEU A 211 -19.84 -14.94 -25.02
C LEU A 211 -21.18 -15.20 -25.72
N ARG A 212 -21.77 -16.42 -25.56
CA ARG A 212 -23.08 -16.80 -26.05
C ARG A 212 -24.16 -16.74 -24.96
N ASP A 213 -23.78 -16.49 -23.70
CA ASP A 213 -24.71 -16.43 -22.56
C ASP A 213 -25.00 -14.96 -22.21
N TRP A 214 -25.90 -14.35 -22.97
CA TRP A 214 -26.27 -12.94 -22.83
C TRP A 214 -26.80 -12.61 -21.42
N ARG A 215 -27.46 -13.56 -20.74
CA ARG A 215 -27.95 -13.35 -19.35
C ARG A 215 -26.82 -13.19 -18.37
N ARG A 216 -25.78 -14.02 -18.48
CA ARG A 216 -24.58 -13.89 -17.63
C ARG A 216 -23.76 -12.68 -18.00
N LEU A 217 -23.65 -12.35 -19.28
CA LEU A 217 -22.99 -11.11 -19.73
C LEU A 217 -23.71 -9.88 -19.19
N GLY A 218 -25.05 -9.85 -19.24
CA GLY A 218 -25.84 -8.78 -18.64
C GLY A 218 -25.63 -8.65 -17.13
N GLY A 219 -25.59 -9.78 -16.41
CA GLY A 219 -25.29 -9.80 -14.97
C GLY A 219 -23.87 -9.31 -14.64
N ILE A 220 -22.88 -9.69 -15.45
CA ILE A 220 -21.48 -9.18 -15.31
C ILE A 220 -21.45 -7.67 -15.59
N ALA A 221 -22.09 -7.21 -16.67
CA ALA A 221 -22.13 -5.79 -17.01
C ALA A 221 -22.77 -4.95 -15.90
N LEU A 222 -23.90 -5.42 -15.35
CA LEU A 222 -24.54 -4.76 -14.21
C LEU A 222 -23.63 -4.72 -12.98
N ALA A 223 -22.96 -5.83 -12.67
CA ALA A 223 -22.03 -5.90 -11.54
C ALA A 223 -20.84 -4.94 -11.72
N LEU A 224 -20.28 -4.84 -12.93
CA LEU A 224 -19.24 -3.87 -13.26
C LEU A 224 -19.73 -2.43 -13.11
N LEU A 225 -20.90 -2.11 -13.65
CA LEU A 225 -21.51 -0.77 -13.55
C LEU A 225 -21.74 -0.36 -12.09
N LEU A 226 -22.28 -1.28 -11.26
CA LEU A 226 -22.48 -1.03 -9.83
C LEU A 226 -21.16 -0.79 -9.09
N GLY A 227 -20.11 -1.54 -9.42
CA GLY A 227 -18.78 -1.31 -8.83
C GLY A 227 -18.19 0.05 -9.25
N LEU A 228 -18.29 0.41 -10.54
CA LEU A 228 -17.81 1.68 -11.06
C LEU A 228 -18.64 2.88 -10.62
N ALA A 229 -19.91 2.67 -10.22
CA ALA A 229 -20.80 3.74 -9.78
C ALA A 229 -20.21 4.58 -8.62
N LEU A 230 -19.28 4.00 -7.86
CA LEU A 230 -18.59 4.73 -6.80
C LEU A 230 -17.77 5.93 -7.34
N PHE A 231 -17.35 5.93 -8.61
CA PHE A 231 -16.72 7.10 -9.24
C PHE A 231 -17.61 8.34 -9.27
N LEU A 232 -18.94 8.20 -9.13
CA LEU A 232 -19.85 9.35 -8.99
C LEU A 232 -19.52 10.23 -7.77
N TYR A 233 -18.78 9.69 -6.81
CA TYR A 233 -18.25 10.49 -5.71
C TYR A 233 -17.40 11.67 -6.18
N LEU A 234 -16.60 11.52 -7.24
CA LEU A 234 -15.69 12.57 -7.71
C LEU A 234 -16.44 13.84 -8.15
N PRO A 235 -17.42 13.78 -9.09
CA PRO A 235 -18.15 15.00 -9.48
C PRO A 235 -19.01 15.56 -8.35
N LEU A 236 -19.46 14.74 -7.39
CA LEU A 236 -20.22 15.20 -6.23
C LEU A 236 -19.37 15.96 -5.21
N ARG A 237 -18.06 15.72 -5.19
CA ARG A 237 -17.13 16.30 -4.22
C ARG A 237 -16.07 17.20 -4.83
N ALA A 238 -16.03 17.31 -6.16
CA ALA A 238 -15.12 18.23 -6.87
C ALA A 238 -15.33 19.68 -6.41
N GLY A 239 -14.23 20.40 -6.19
CA GLY A 239 -14.23 21.77 -5.68
C GLY A 239 -14.57 21.93 -4.19
N ALA A 240 -14.98 20.86 -3.50
CA ALA A 240 -15.33 20.90 -2.07
C ALA A 240 -14.13 20.71 -1.12
N THR A 241 -12.95 20.43 -1.65
CA THR A 241 -11.74 20.16 -0.87
C THR A 241 -10.54 20.92 -1.39
N PRO A 242 -9.52 21.21 -0.54
CA PRO A 242 -8.35 22.00 -0.97
C PRO A 242 -7.47 21.30 -2.02
N PHE A 243 -7.63 20.00 -2.27
CA PHE A 243 -6.78 19.21 -3.19
C PHE A 243 -7.53 18.50 -4.29
N GLY A 244 -8.85 18.46 -4.22
CA GLY A 244 -9.69 17.87 -5.24
C GLY A 244 -9.55 18.59 -6.59
N PRO A 245 -9.94 17.94 -7.70
CA PRO A 245 -9.98 18.57 -9.00
C PRO A 245 -11.00 19.72 -9.02
N ALA A 246 -10.80 20.69 -9.92
CA ALA A 246 -11.82 21.68 -10.19
C ALA A 246 -13.14 21.01 -10.66
N PRO A 247 -14.30 21.63 -10.42
CA PRO A 247 -15.61 21.02 -10.71
C PRO A 247 -15.95 21.07 -12.21
N ASN A 248 -15.03 20.61 -13.06
CA ASN A 248 -15.23 20.41 -14.48
C ASN A 248 -14.81 18.99 -14.90
N TRP A 249 -15.40 18.49 -15.97
CA TRP A 249 -15.21 17.10 -16.40
C TRP A 249 -13.79 16.76 -16.83
N ASP A 250 -13.05 17.70 -17.42
CA ASP A 250 -11.68 17.44 -17.85
C ASP A 250 -10.74 17.20 -16.66
N ASP A 251 -10.84 18.06 -15.65
CA ASP A 251 -10.04 17.92 -14.41
C ASP A 251 -10.46 16.68 -13.61
N ILE A 252 -11.77 16.41 -13.50
CA ILE A 252 -12.27 15.20 -12.82
C ILE A 252 -11.75 13.93 -13.48
N VAL A 253 -11.84 13.83 -14.81
CA VAL A 253 -11.34 12.68 -15.57
C VAL A 253 -9.81 12.62 -15.52
N GLY A 254 -9.14 13.78 -15.65
CA GLY A 254 -7.69 13.90 -15.50
C GLY A 254 -7.22 13.38 -14.14
N HIS A 255 -7.90 13.74 -13.07
CA HIS A 255 -7.64 13.31 -11.71
C HIS A 255 -7.87 11.80 -11.54
N ALA A 256 -9.07 11.30 -11.90
CA ALA A 256 -9.43 9.88 -11.78
C ALA A 256 -8.50 8.95 -12.56
N THR A 257 -7.96 9.42 -13.68
CA THR A 257 -7.04 8.67 -14.54
C THR A 257 -5.57 8.96 -14.25
N ALA A 258 -5.28 9.74 -13.21
CA ALA A 258 -3.93 10.15 -12.82
C ALA A 258 -3.12 10.72 -14.01
N ARG A 259 -3.74 11.61 -14.82
CA ARG A 259 -3.15 12.16 -16.06
C ARG A 259 -1.77 12.76 -15.82
N GLY A 260 -1.60 13.50 -14.72
CA GLY A 260 -0.35 14.20 -14.39
C GLY A 260 0.84 13.30 -14.11
N ILE A 261 0.60 12.05 -13.72
CA ILE A 261 1.68 11.08 -13.39
C ILE A 261 1.86 9.97 -14.44
N ARG A 262 1.13 10.04 -15.57
CA ARG A 262 1.24 9.03 -16.64
C ARG A 262 2.64 8.95 -17.26
N VAL A 263 3.42 10.02 -17.22
CA VAL A 263 4.82 10.04 -17.65
C VAL A 263 5.69 9.03 -16.90
N ASN A 264 5.28 8.63 -15.70
CA ASN A 264 5.97 7.64 -14.90
C ASN A 264 5.70 6.19 -15.34
N LEU A 265 4.63 5.98 -16.14
CA LEU A 265 4.24 4.65 -16.61
C LEU A 265 5.11 4.22 -17.79
N PHE A 266 5.61 2.97 -17.76
CA PHE A 266 6.50 2.42 -18.79
C PHE A 266 7.70 3.32 -19.11
N HIS A 267 8.23 3.98 -18.07
CA HIS A 267 9.34 4.92 -18.17
C HIS A 267 10.65 4.25 -18.61
N PHE A 268 10.87 3.00 -18.25
CA PHE A 268 12.12 2.29 -18.46
C PHE A 268 12.14 1.54 -19.80
N GLY A 269 13.19 1.78 -20.60
CA GLY A 269 13.42 1.12 -21.89
C GLY A 269 13.98 -0.31 -21.76
N LEU A 270 14.24 -0.95 -22.91
CA LEU A 270 14.81 -2.30 -22.95
C LEU A 270 16.21 -2.38 -22.33
N GLY A 271 17.02 -1.32 -22.48
CA GLY A 271 18.36 -1.23 -21.89
C GLY A 271 18.37 -1.24 -20.37
N ASP A 272 17.29 -0.75 -19.73
CA ASP A 272 17.17 -0.66 -18.28
C ASP A 272 16.75 -1.99 -17.64
N GLN A 273 16.19 -2.92 -18.42
CA GLN A 273 15.59 -4.15 -17.92
C GLN A 273 16.52 -4.99 -17.02
N PRO A 274 17.83 -5.18 -17.32
CA PRO A 274 18.71 -5.94 -16.43
C PRO A 274 18.79 -5.33 -15.02
N VAL A 275 18.75 -4.00 -14.91
CA VAL A 275 18.74 -3.30 -13.61
C VAL A 275 17.40 -3.48 -12.93
N ARG A 276 16.28 -3.32 -13.64
CA ARG A 276 14.92 -3.46 -13.10
C ARG A 276 14.67 -4.86 -12.55
N TRP A 277 15.11 -5.90 -13.26
CA TRP A 277 15.00 -7.29 -12.80
C TRP A 277 15.89 -7.57 -11.58
N ARG A 278 17.08 -6.97 -11.49
CA ARG A 278 17.92 -7.06 -10.27
C ARG A 278 17.24 -6.39 -9.07
N VAL A 279 16.66 -5.20 -9.27
CA VAL A 279 15.88 -4.50 -8.23
C VAL A 279 14.70 -5.38 -7.77
N PHE A 280 13.91 -5.89 -8.71
CA PHE A 280 12.80 -6.79 -8.38
C PHE A 280 13.29 -8.03 -7.60
N TRP A 281 14.37 -8.67 -8.03
CA TRP A 281 14.95 -9.82 -7.30
C TRP A 281 15.34 -9.43 -5.87
N GLY A 282 15.99 -8.29 -5.68
CA GLY A 282 16.32 -7.76 -4.34
C GLY A 282 15.07 -7.57 -3.48
N LEU A 283 14.02 -6.92 -4.02
CA LEU A 283 12.75 -6.72 -3.34
C LEU A 283 12.04 -8.03 -3.02
N LEU A 284 12.02 -8.99 -3.93
CA LEU A 284 11.45 -10.32 -3.72
C LEU A 284 12.18 -11.08 -2.59
N ARG A 285 13.52 -10.99 -2.56
CA ARG A 285 14.37 -11.56 -1.50
C ARG A 285 14.19 -10.87 -0.16
N LEU A 286 13.84 -9.60 -0.15
CA LEU A 286 13.48 -8.87 1.06
C LEU A 286 12.19 -9.45 1.68
N GLN A 287 11.25 -9.90 0.85
CA GLN A 287 9.99 -10.49 1.32
C GLN A 287 10.16 -11.95 1.75
N PHE A 288 10.77 -12.78 0.91
CA PHE A 288 10.77 -14.23 1.04
C PHE A 288 12.18 -14.80 1.02
N ASN A 289 12.46 -15.74 1.93
CA ASN A 289 13.71 -16.50 1.93
C ASN A 289 13.74 -17.52 0.77
N LEU A 290 14.95 -18.03 0.44
CA LEU A 290 15.13 -18.96 -0.68
C LEU A 290 14.28 -20.25 -0.56
N PRO A 291 14.16 -20.90 0.61
CA PRO A 291 13.26 -22.06 0.74
C PRO A 291 11.81 -21.73 0.39
N THR A 292 11.28 -20.58 0.81
CA THR A 292 9.93 -20.14 0.46
C THR A 292 9.79 -19.91 -1.06
N LEU A 293 10.79 -19.31 -1.70
CA LEU A 293 10.80 -19.10 -3.16
C LEU A 293 10.92 -20.43 -3.92
N ALA A 294 11.70 -21.39 -3.42
CA ALA A 294 11.75 -22.74 -3.98
C ALA A 294 10.37 -23.44 -3.89
N LEU A 295 9.68 -23.32 -2.74
CA LEU A 295 8.31 -23.81 -2.59
C LEU A 295 7.37 -23.11 -3.57
N ALA A 296 7.49 -21.79 -3.77
CA ALA A 296 6.68 -21.05 -4.73
C ALA A 296 6.90 -21.55 -6.17
N ALA A 297 8.14 -21.84 -6.56
CA ALA A 297 8.44 -22.44 -7.86
C ALA A 297 7.83 -23.85 -8.03
N VAL A 298 7.95 -24.71 -7.01
CA VAL A 298 7.30 -26.03 -7.01
C VAL A 298 5.78 -25.89 -7.11
N GLY A 299 5.19 -24.95 -6.36
CA GLY A 299 3.76 -24.68 -6.35
C GLY A 299 3.25 -24.16 -7.69
N LEU A 300 3.99 -23.28 -8.35
CA LEU A 300 3.70 -22.78 -9.69
C LEU A 300 3.61 -23.95 -10.69
N LEU A 301 4.61 -24.84 -10.70
CA LEU A 301 4.64 -26.02 -11.57
C LEU A 301 3.53 -27.01 -11.25
N TRP A 302 3.23 -27.20 -9.97
CA TRP A 302 2.12 -28.07 -9.53
C TRP A 302 0.76 -27.52 -9.98
N LEU A 303 0.53 -26.20 -9.83
CA LEU A 303 -0.70 -25.54 -10.30
C LEU A 303 -0.85 -25.68 -11.82
N ALA A 304 0.22 -25.49 -12.60
CA ALA A 304 0.19 -25.64 -14.05
C ALA A 304 -0.31 -27.03 -14.46
N ARG A 305 0.13 -28.08 -13.74
CA ARG A 305 -0.24 -29.47 -14.02
C ARG A 305 -1.59 -29.87 -13.46
N ARG A 306 -1.88 -29.50 -12.22
CA ARG A 306 -3.05 -30.02 -11.48
C ARG A 306 -4.24 -29.07 -11.46
N ARG A 307 -4.01 -27.78 -11.63
CA ARG A 307 -5.02 -26.72 -11.51
C ARG A 307 -4.87 -25.67 -12.62
N PRO A 308 -4.96 -26.04 -13.92
CA PRO A 308 -4.59 -25.14 -15.02
C PRO A 308 -5.43 -23.85 -15.05
N ARG A 309 -6.70 -23.86 -14.65
CA ARG A 309 -7.52 -22.64 -14.61
C ARG A 309 -7.11 -21.66 -13.52
N PRO A 310 -6.97 -22.04 -12.23
CA PRO A 310 -6.30 -21.21 -11.23
C PRO A 310 -4.89 -20.76 -11.61
N PHE A 311 -4.11 -21.64 -12.28
CA PHE A 311 -2.79 -21.28 -12.79
C PHE A 311 -2.87 -20.11 -13.76
N VAL A 312 -3.77 -20.12 -14.74
CA VAL A 312 -3.98 -19.01 -15.68
C VAL A 312 -4.31 -17.72 -14.93
N LEU A 313 -5.27 -17.76 -13.98
CA LEU A 313 -5.64 -16.58 -13.20
C LEU A 313 -4.43 -15.98 -12.49
N LEU A 314 -3.75 -16.78 -11.69
CA LEU A 314 -2.67 -16.30 -10.80
C LEU A 314 -1.43 -15.90 -11.59
N SER A 315 -1.05 -16.65 -12.64
CA SER A 315 0.17 -16.38 -13.40
C SER A 315 0.03 -15.20 -14.34
N VAL A 316 -1.13 -15.04 -15.01
CA VAL A 316 -1.37 -13.86 -15.84
C VAL A 316 -1.51 -12.61 -14.96
N PHE A 317 -2.22 -12.70 -13.83
CA PHE A 317 -2.31 -11.61 -12.86
C PHE A 317 -0.93 -11.18 -12.36
N TYR A 318 -0.09 -12.13 -11.97
CA TYR A 318 1.29 -11.88 -11.55
C TYR A 318 2.11 -11.21 -12.66
N ALA A 319 2.13 -11.80 -13.85
CA ALA A 319 2.97 -11.34 -14.95
C ALA A 319 2.61 -9.91 -15.40
N VAL A 320 1.32 -9.64 -15.59
CA VAL A 320 0.86 -8.32 -16.04
C VAL A 320 1.18 -7.25 -15.01
N ASN A 321 0.85 -7.49 -13.73
CA ASN A 321 1.16 -6.53 -12.67
C ASN A 321 2.69 -6.35 -12.51
N LEU A 322 3.48 -7.43 -12.53
CA LEU A 322 4.93 -7.34 -12.40
C LEU A 322 5.55 -6.51 -13.52
N VAL A 323 5.24 -6.83 -14.78
CA VAL A 323 5.80 -6.11 -15.94
C VAL A 323 5.44 -4.63 -15.88
N PHE A 324 4.20 -4.31 -15.51
CA PHE A 324 3.78 -2.94 -15.35
C PHE A 324 4.57 -2.23 -14.23
N ILE A 325 4.62 -2.84 -13.03
CA ILE A 325 5.18 -2.21 -11.84
C ILE A 325 6.69 -1.98 -11.96
N ILE A 326 7.46 -2.96 -12.46
CA ILE A 326 8.91 -2.78 -12.58
C ILE A 326 9.31 -1.75 -13.63
N ASN A 327 8.39 -1.37 -14.51
CA ASN A 327 8.60 -0.36 -15.55
C ASN A 327 8.03 1.02 -15.19
N THR A 328 7.55 1.19 -13.96
CA THR A 328 6.97 2.44 -13.46
C THR A 328 7.93 3.11 -12.46
N VAL A 329 8.02 4.45 -12.47
CA VAL A 329 8.93 5.27 -11.63
C VAL A 329 8.33 5.57 -10.25
N GLN A 330 7.32 4.91 -9.78
CA GLN A 330 6.70 5.20 -8.47
C GLN A 330 7.15 4.24 -7.37
N ASP A 331 6.52 4.30 -6.21
CA ASP A 331 6.80 3.42 -5.07
C ASP A 331 6.58 1.94 -5.44
N VAL A 332 7.62 1.37 -6.03
CA VAL A 332 7.61 0.01 -6.58
C VAL A 332 7.27 -1.02 -5.50
N MET A 333 7.72 -0.82 -4.25
CA MET A 333 7.46 -1.76 -3.16
C MET A 333 5.97 -1.90 -2.88
N ALA A 334 5.28 -0.78 -2.67
CA ALA A 334 3.86 -0.79 -2.34
C ALA A 334 3.00 -1.49 -3.42
N TYR A 335 3.33 -1.25 -4.70
CA TYR A 335 2.63 -1.88 -5.83
C TYR A 335 2.91 -3.38 -5.95
N LEU A 336 4.12 -3.83 -5.57
CA LEU A 336 4.50 -5.25 -5.58
C LEU A 336 3.76 -6.11 -4.56
N LEU A 337 2.96 -5.53 -3.65
CA LEU A 337 2.06 -6.29 -2.77
C LEU A 337 1.16 -7.27 -3.54
N LEU A 338 0.75 -6.93 -4.78
CA LEU A 338 -0.09 -7.78 -5.62
C LEU A 338 0.67 -9.05 -6.09
N PRO A 339 1.86 -8.94 -6.73
CA PRO A 339 2.71 -10.09 -7.03
C PRO A 339 3.15 -10.86 -5.78
N PHE A 340 3.48 -10.20 -4.67
CA PHE A 340 3.91 -10.88 -3.44
C PHE A 340 2.80 -11.74 -2.83
N THR A 341 1.55 -11.27 -2.88
CA THR A 341 0.37 -12.06 -2.48
C THR A 341 0.25 -13.34 -3.33
N THR A 342 0.49 -13.25 -4.62
CA THR A 342 0.48 -14.41 -5.53
C THR A 342 1.67 -15.35 -5.26
N THR A 343 2.85 -14.81 -4.95
CA THR A 343 4.03 -15.62 -4.58
C THR A 343 3.76 -16.45 -3.32
N ALA A 344 3.10 -15.87 -2.31
CA ALA A 344 2.71 -16.60 -1.10
C ALA A 344 1.71 -17.72 -1.40
N LEU A 345 0.75 -17.50 -2.31
CA LEU A 345 -0.17 -18.54 -2.79
C LEU A 345 0.58 -19.69 -3.49
N TRP A 346 1.56 -19.38 -4.32
CA TRP A 346 2.40 -20.39 -4.95
C TRP A 346 3.22 -21.17 -3.92
N ALA A 347 3.77 -20.50 -2.90
CA ALA A 347 4.47 -21.18 -1.82
C ALA A 347 3.55 -22.15 -1.05
N GLY A 348 2.31 -21.75 -0.76
CA GLY A 348 1.29 -22.62 -0.20
C GLY A 348 0.96 -23.81 -1.12
N ALA A 349 0.84 -23.58 -2.43
CA ALA A 349 0.64 -24.65 -3.41
C ALA A 349 1.85 -25.61 -3.47
N GLY A 350 3.07 -25.11 -3.25
CA GLY A 350 4.28 -25.94 -3.13
C GLY A 350 4.24 -26.87 -1.92
N VAL A 351 3.76 -26.34 -0.78
CA VAL A 351 3.51 -27.20 0.40
C VAL A 351 2.44 -28.23 0.11
N LEU A 352 1.34 -27.87 -0.60
CA LEU A 352 0.33 -28.84 -1.03
C LEU A 352 0.96 -29.95 -1.89
N ALA A 353 1.79 -29.60 -2.87
CA ALA A 353 2.48 -30.56 -3.72
C ALA A 353 3.35 -31.53 -2.90
N LEU A 354 4.11 -31.02 -1.93
CA LEU A 354 4.92 -31.86 -1.04
C LEU A 354 4.06 -32.79 -0.19
N LEU A 355 2.96 -32.31 0.36
CA LEU A 355 2.09 -33.10 1.23
C LEU A 355 1.24 -34.12 0.46
N THR A 356 0.83 -33.81 -0.77
CA THR A 356 -0.07 -34.68 -1.56
C THR A 356 0.68 -35.62 -2.49
N GLU A 357 1.84 -35.27 -2.98
CA GLU A 357 2.60 -36.04 -3.96
C GLU A 357 3.99 -36.47 -3.46
N GLY A 358 4.65 -35.68 -2.62
CA GLY A 358 5.96 -35.99 -2.07
C GLY A 358 5.90 -36.96 -0.91
N LEU A 359 5.14 -36.61 0.11
CA LEU A 359 5.03 -37.40 1.35
C LEU A 359 4.53 -38.85 1.12
N PRO A 360 3.55 -39.12 0.26
CA PRO A 360 3.08 -40.49 -0.03
C PRO A 360 4.13 -41.40 -0.70
N ARG A 361 5.20 -40.84 -1.28
CA ARG A 361 6.30 -41.63 -1.86
C ARG A 361 7.15 -42.33 -0.80
N LEU A 362 7.11 -41.88 0.45
CA LEU A 362 7.71 -42.56 1.57
C LEU A 362 6.87 -43.81 1.90
N ARG A 363 7.40 -44.98 1.69
CA ARG A 363 6.68 -46.26 1.85
C ARG A 363 6.26 -46.54 3.29
N GLU A 364 7.10 -46.18 4.26
CA GLU A 364 6.90 -46.49 5.67
C GLU A 364 6.08 -45.39 6.40
N PRO A 365 4.97 -45.72 7.06
CA PRO A 365 4.12 -44.75 7.78
C PRO A 365 4.87 -43.97 8.89
N ARG A 366 5.88 -44.56 9.50
CA ARG A 366 6.73 -43.90 10.50
C ARG A 366 7.51 -42.73 9.89
N TRP A 367 8.07 -42.93 8.69
CA TRP A 367 8.80 -41.89 7.97
C TRP A 367 7.88 -40.76 7.44
N GLN A 368 6.66 -41.15 7.03
CA GLN A 368 5.64 -40.13 6.64
C GLN A 368 5.29 -39.22 7.83
N LYS A 369 5.09 -39.81 9.05
CA LYS A 369 4.80 -39.02 10.25
C LYS A 369 5.97 -38.15 10.66
N ALA A 370 7.20 -38.70 10.65
CA ALA A 370 8.42 -37.95 10.96
C ALA A 370 8.64 -36.79 9.97
N ALA A 371 8.53 -37.06 8.68
CA ALA A 371 8.64 -36.02 7.64
C ALA A 371 7.58 -34.94 7.77
N LEU A 372 6.34 -35.31 8.09
CA LEU A 372 5.27 -34.34 8.34
C LEU A 372 5.55 -33.46 9.55
N ALA A 373 6.04 -34.05 10.66
CA ALA A 373 6.39 -33.32 11.87
C ALA A 373 7.55 -32.33 11.61
N VAL A 374 8.61 -32.81 10.94
CA VAL A 374 9.75 -31.96 10.55
C VAL A 374 9.31 -30.84 9.61
N LEU A 375 8.51 -31.16 8.60
CA LEU A 375 7.99 -30.16 7.67
C LEU A 375 7.14 -29.12 8.41
N ALA A 376 6.23 -29.54 9.27
CA ALA A 376 5.38 -28.63 10.05
C ALA A 376 6.23 -27.69 10.94
N LEU A 377 7.28 -28.23 11.57
CA LEU A 377 8.23 -27.43 12.36
C LEU A 377 8.96 -26.40 11.49
N LEU A 378 9.51 -26.80 10.35
CA LEU A 378 10.22 -25.91 9.44
C LEU A 378 9.31 -24.80 8.87
N LEU A 379 8.07 -25.17 8.54
CA LEU A 379 7.06 -24.21 8.06
C LEU A 379 6.65 -23.19 9.14
N ALA A 380 6.67 -23.56 10.41
CA ALA A 380 6.39 -22.66 11.53
C ALA A 380 7.60 -21.78 11.90
N VAL A 381 8.79 -22.36 11.96
CA VAL A 381 10.02 -21.66 12.38
C VAL A 381 10.37 -20.51 11.43
N GLY A 382 10.20 -20.69 10.12
CA GLY A 382 10.52 -19.66 9.12
C GLY A 382 9.77 -18.34 9.37
N PRO A 383 8.43 -18.32 9.36
CA PRO A 383 7.66 -17.11 9.65
C PRO A 383 7.91 -16.54 11.06
N LEU A 384 8.06 -17.38 12.09
CA LEU A 384 8.30 -16.92 13.46
C LEU A 384 9.65 -16.20 13.61
N THR A 385 10.72 -16.76 13.05
CA THR A 385 12.05 -16.12 13.07
C THR A 385 12.02 -14.82 12.27
N THR A 386 11.36 -14.82 11.13
CA THR A 386 11.16 -13.63 10.29
C THR A 386 10.43 -12.54 11.08
N ALA A 387 9.32 -12.88 11.74
CA ALA A 387 8.56 -11.95 12.55
C ALA A 387 9.41 -11.35 13.69
N ARG A 388 10.15 -12.19 14.42
CA ARG A 388 11.04 -11.73 15.49
C ARG A 388 12.11 -10.75 15.01
N HIS A 389 12.70 -10.99 13.84
CA HIS A 389 13.73 -10.11 13.27
C HIS A 389 13.17 -8.80 12.72
N ARG A 390 11.97 -8.84 12.16
CA ARG A 390 11.36 -7.66 11.50
C ARG A 390 10.63 -6.74 12.47
N ALA A 391 10.04 -7.28 13.54
CA ALA A 391 9.24 -6.50 14.48
C ALA A 391 9.91 -5.20 14.97
N PRO A 392 11.18 -5.21 15.46
CA PRO A 392 11.81 -3.98 15.94
C PRO A 392 12.14 -2.99 14.81
N ARG A 393 12.29 -3.46 13.57
CA ARG A 393 12.65 -2.63 12.40
C ARG A 393 11.43 -1.99 11.73
N LEU A 394 10.28 -2.63 11.82
CA LEU A 394 9.03 -2.20 11.19
C LEU A 394 8.09 -1.53 12.21
N SER A 395 8.46 -1.49 13.48
CA SER A 395 7.63 -0.90 14.51
C SER A 395 7.62 0.62 14.43
N LEU A 396 6.43 1.17 14.33
CA LEU A 396 6.13 2.61 14.42
C LEU A 396 5.45 2.97 15.74
N ARG A 397 5.42 2.06 16.74
CA ARG A 397 4.69 2.26 18.01
C ARG A 397 5.12 3.50 18.79
N ASP A 398 6.38 3.89 18.66
CA ASP A 398 6.97 5.03 19.35
C ASP A 398 7.16 6.24 18.43
N TYR A 399 6.65 6.19 17.20
CA TYR A 399 6.78 7.25 16.21
C TYR A 399 5.93 8.47 16.60
N ARG A 400 6.55 9.63 16.78
CA ARG A 400 5.93 10.90 17.19
C ARG A 400 6.43 12.10 16.38
N LEU A 401 7.24 11.86 15.37
CA LEU A 401 7.92 12.92 14.63
C LEU A 401 6.95 13.96 14.04
N ALA A 402 5.83 13.49 13.48
CA ALA A 402 4.83 14.38 12.92
C ALA A 402 4.08 15.20 13.99
N ASP A 403 3.81 14.60 15.17
CA ASP A 403 3.20 15.35 16.29
C ASP A 403 4.15 16.45 16.80
N GLN A 404 5.45 16.15 16.91
CA GLN A 404 6.49 17.11 17.30
C GLN A 404 6.60 18.25 16.27
N TYR A 405 6.57 17.90 14.98
CA TYR A 405 6.58 18.89 13.91
C TYR A 405 5.35 19.81 13.97
N ILE A 406 4.15 19.25 14.08
CA ILE A 406 2.90 20.03 14.19
C ILE A 406 3.00 21.00 15.38
N GLN A 407 3.44 20.50 16.53
CA GLN A 407 3.55 21.31 17.73
C GLN A 407 4.56 22.46 17.54
N ALA A 408 5.75 22.17 17.02
CA ALA A 408 6.78 23.18 16.79
C ALA A 408 6.36 24.26 15.77
N VAL A 409 5.62 23.87 14.71
CA VAL A 409 5.09 24.84 13.73
C VAL A 409 4.02 25.72 14.39
N LEU A 410 3.10 25.15 15.17
CA LEU A 410 2.07 25.93 15.86
C LEU A 410 2.68 26.91 16.87
N GLU A 411 3.67 26.47 17.66
CA GLU A 411 4.37 27.31 18.63
C GLU A 411 5.17 28.44 17.96
N GLN A 412 5.83 28.16 16.83
CA GLN A 412 6.60 29.16 16.06
C GLN A 412 5.73 30.31 15.57
N PHE A 413 4.48 30.03 15.20
CA PHE A 413 3.58 31.03 14.62
C PHE A 413 2.53 31.55 15.61
N ASP A 414 2.56 31.14 16.88
CA ASP A 414 1.63 31.63 17.90
C ASP A 414 1.82 33.13 18.13
N GLY A 415 0.87 33.93 17.68
CA GLY A 415 0.88 35.39 17.76
C GLY A 415 1.95 36.11 16.92
N GLN A 416 2.69 35.40 16.06
CA GLN A 416 3.81 35.95 15.27
C GLN A 416 3.76 35.63 13.77
N GLY A 417 2.68 35.02 13.30
CA GLY A 417 2.58 34.49 11.94
C GLY A 417 1.95 35.43 10.90
N GLN A 418 1.67 36.69 11.25
CA GLN A 418 0.88 37.58 10.38
C GLN A 418 1.49 37.73 8.99
N GLY A 419 0.72 37.32 7.97
CA GLY A 419 1.11 37.38 6.57
C GLY A 419 2.25 36.45 6.17
N ALA A 420 2.58 35.44 6.99
CA ALA A 420 3.68 34.51 6.69
C ALA A 420 3.26 33.43 5.67
N TRP A 421 4.23 33.02 4.87
CA TRP A 421 4.14 31.93 3.90
C TRP A 421 5.01 30.76 4.37
N LEU A 422 4.42 29.58 4.56
CA LEU A 422 5.15 28.37 4.92
C LEU A 422 5.21 27.43 3.71
N LEU A 423 6.37 27.32 3.09
CA LEU A 423 6.61 26.42 1.97
C LEU A 423 6.99 25.02 2.47
N ALA A 424 6.22 24.02 2.08
CA ALA A 424 6.38 22.66 2.55
C ALA A 424 6.40 21.64 1.40
N PRO A 425 7.23 20.58 1.47
CA PRO A 425 7.05 19.39 0.64
C PRO A 425 5.85 18.59 1.12
N TRP A 426 5.43 17.62 0.33
CA TRP A 426 4.26 16.78 0.62
C TRP A 426 4.32 16.12 2.01
N GLU A 427 5.49 15.64 2.39
CA GLU A 427 5.72 14.95 3.65
C GLU A 427 5.41 15.82 4.87
N TRP A 428 5.67 17.12 4.80
CA TRP A 428 5.44 18.07 5.90
C TRP A 428 4.15 18.86 5.76
N MET A 429 3.58 18.90 4.57
CA MET A 429 2.27 19.49 4.32
C MET A 429 1.14 18.66 4.95
N THR A 430 1.15 17.33 4.76
CA THR A 430 0.05 16.47 5.15
C THR A 430 -0.18 16.34 6.66
N PRO A 431 0.83 16.39 7.56
CA PRO A 431 0.59 16.52 9.00
C PRO A 431 -0.14 17.81 9.37
N LEU A 432 0.15 18.92 8.70
CA LEU A 432 -0.55 20.18 8.94
C LEU A 432 -2.02 20.11 8.49
N PHE A 433 -2.33 19.39 7.41
CA PHE A 433 -3.71 19.10 7.04
C PHE A 433 -4.45 18.33 8.12
N TYR A 434 -3.79 17.33 8.72
CA TYR A 434 -4.36 16.59 9.83
C TYR A 434 -4.63 17.53 11.03
N ALA A 435 -3.68 18.38 11.38
CA ALA A 435 -3.85 19.36 12.44
C ALA A 435 -5.03 20.29 12.16
N GLN A 436 -5.12 20.83 10.95
CA GLN A 436 -6.14 21.79 10.53
C GLN A 436 -7.52 21.13 10.40
N HIS A 437 -7.65 20.07 9.62
CA HIS A 437 -8.96 19.52 9.24
C HIS A 437 -9.51 18.49 10.22
N VAL A 438 -8.66 17.88 11.06
CA VAL A 438 -9.06 16.83 11.99
C VAL A 438 -8.99 17.30 13.44
N GLN A 439 -7.93 18.01 13.81
CA GLN A 439 -7.75 18.48 15.20
C GLN A 439 -8.34 19.88 15.43
N GLY A 440 -8.74 20.60 14.37
CA GLY A 440 -9.23 21.98 14.46
C GLY A 440 -8.17 22.99 14.93
N LYS A 441 -6.90 22.63 14.76
CA LYS A 441 -5.77 23.52 15.05
C LYS A 441 -5.44 24.28 13.78
N HIS A 442 -5.89 25.51 13.73
CA HIS A 442 -5.61 26.37 12.58
C HIS A 442 -4.31 27.14 12.82
N LEU A 443 -3.39 27.05 11.85
CA LEU A 443 -2.57 28.18 11.51
C LEU A 443 -3.59 29.12 10.88
N ASP A 444 -3.94 30.23 11.57
CA ASP A 444 -5.01 31.10 11.07
C ASP A 444 -4.74 31.41 9.59
N PRO A 445 -5.68 31.14 8.65
CA PRO A 445 -5.47 31.39 7.23
C PRO A 445 -5.09 32.84 6.90
N GLN A 446 -5.44 33.77 7.78
CA GLN A 446 -5.04 35.17 7.67
C GLN A 446 -3.61 35.43 8.17
N ASP A 447 -3.07 34.55 9.04
CA ASP A 447 -1.77 34.73 9.63
C ASP A 447 -0.67 33.92 8.94
N VAL A 448 -0.89 32.63 8.61
CA VAL A 448 0.09 31.78 7.93
C VAL A 448 -0.55 30.99 6.80
N GLN A 449 -0.03 31.19 5.59
CA GLN A 449 -0.44 30.41 4.42
C GLN A 449 0.54 29.27 4.16
N VAL A 450 0.05 28.04 4.21
CA VAL A 450 0.87 26.86 3.93
C VAL A 450 0.76 26.50 2.45
N ILE A 451 1.89 26.42 1.76
CA ILE A 451 1.97 26.11 0.32
C ILE A 451 2.70 24.78 0.11
N TYR A 452 2.07 23.91 -0.64
CA TYR A 452 2.73 22.73 -1.18
C TYR A 452 3.62 23.10 -2.37
N VAL A 453 4.92 22.89 -2.24
CA VAL A 453 5.86 23.09 -3.33
C VAL A 453 5.92 21.84 -4.20
N ALA A 454 5.07 21.80 -5.23
CA ALA A 454 5.04 20.72 -6.21
C ALA A 454 6.18 20.84 -7.23
N ALA A 455 6.64 19.72 -7.76
CA ALA A 455 7.52 19.71 -8.94
C ALA A 455 6.76 20.23 -10.16
N GLY A 456 7.24 21.28 -10.80
CA GLY A 456 6.58 21.88 -11.96
C GLY A 456 7.49 22.77 -12.79
N THR A 457 8.54 23.31 -12.17
CA THR A 457 9.55 24.16 -12.81
C THR A 457 10.95 23.58 -12.56
N ALA A 458 11.98 24.19 -13.13
CA ALA A 458 13.37 23.78 -12.91
C ALA A 458 13.81 23.98 -11.45
N ASN A 459 13.29 25.03 -10.78
CA ASN A 459 13.64 25.37 -9.40
C ASN A 459 12.40 25.77 -8.57
N PRO A 460 11.46 24.84 -8.33
CA PRO A 460 10.15 25.17 -7.75
C PRO A 460 10.25 25.85 -6.37
N TRP A 461 11.25 25.52 -5.57
CA TRP A 461 11.47 26.18 -4.26
C TRP A 461 11.88 27.64 -4.40
N VAL A 462 12.80 27.93 -5.31
CA VAL A 462 13.28 29.28 -5.57
C VAL A 462 12.15 30.13 -6.15
N ASP A 463 11.43 29.57 -7.12
CA ASP A 463 10.30 30.26 -7.78
C ASP A 463 9.19 30.62 -6.79
N ASN A 464 8.84 29.70 -5.87
CA ASN A 464 7.83 29.97 -4.83
C ASN A 464 8.34 30.98 -3.79
N VAL A 465 9.63 30.98 -3.45
CA VAL A 465 10.18 32.01 -2.56
C VAL A 465 10.06 33.39 -3.21
N TRP A 466 10.49 33.54 -4.47
CA TRP A 466 10.40 34.83 -5.17
C TRP A 466 8.96 35.28 -5.39
N ALA A 467 8.02 34.37 -5.57
CA ALA A 467 6.60 34.69 -5.74
C ALA A 467 5.96 35.32 -4.49
N HIS A 468 6.53 35.07 -3.28
CA HIS A 468 5.87 35.46 -2.03
C HIS A 468 6.72 36.32 -1.09
N ILE A 469 8.04 36.50 -1.36
CA ILE A 469 8.94 37.20 -0.46
C ILE A 469 8.62 38.69 -0.31
N GLU A 470 7.98 39.30 -1.30
CA GLU A 470 7.53 40.69 -1.27
C GLU A 470 6.19 40.86 -0.53
N ASP A 471 5.36 39.80 -0.49
CA ASP A 471 4.04 39.82 0.13
C ASP A 471 4.09 39.58 1.65
N GLY A 472 5.16 38.94 2.16
CA GLY A 472 5.30 38.65 3.58
C GLY A 472 6.50 37.76 3.92
N PRO A 473 6.68 37.43 5.21
CA PRO A 473 7.76 36.54 5.65
C PRO A 473 7.61 35.14 5.07
N VAL A 474 8.65 34.62 4.41
CA VAL A 474 8.67 33.26 3.85
C VAL A 474 9.45 32.33 4.76
N TYR A 475 8.89 31.16 5.03
CA TYR A 475 9.50 30.10 5.82
C TYR A 475 9.53 28.80 5.01
N LEU A 476 10.59 27.99 5.23
CA LEU A 476 10.74 26.65 4.66
C LEU A 476 10.71 25.64 5.80
N THR A 477 10.09 24.49 5.56
CA THR A 477 10.01 23.39 6.55
C THR A 477 11.32 22.65 6.76
N ASP A 478 12.30 22.83 5.86
CA ASP A 478 13.62 22.22 5.89
C ASP A 478 14.63 23.05 5.10
N TYR A 479 15.93 22.81 5.32
CA TYR A 479 16.99 23.49 4.58
C TYR A 479 16.98 23.11 3.09
N ARG A 480 16.93 24.12 2.23
CA ARG A 480 16.93 23.96 0.77
C ARG A 480 18.19 24.58 0.15
N PRO A 481 19.21 23.74 -0.18
CA PRO A 481 20.48 24.24 -0.74
C PRO A 481 20.30 25.09 -2.00
N GLN A 482 19.30 24.76 -2.85
CA GLN A 482 19.01 25.52 -4.07
C GLN A 482 18.53 26.94 -3.79
N VAL A 483 17.80 27.17 -2.68
CA VAL A 483 17.37 28.52 -2.26
C VAL A 483 18.57 29.33 -1.76
N ALA A 484 19.45 28.71 -0.98
CA ALA A 484 20.70 29.34 -0.56
C ALA A 484 21.61 29.65 -1.77
N ALA A 485 21.71 28.73 -2.75
CA ALA A 485 22.51 28.95 -3.97
C ALA A 485 21.94 30.05 -4.88
N ALA A 486 20.65 30.38 -4.76
CA ALA A 486 20.04 31.53 -5.42
C ALA A 486 20.34 32.88 -4.76
N GLY A 487 21.24 32.92 -3.74
CA GLY A 487 21.64 34.12 -3.06
C GLY A 487 20.74 34.55 -1.90
N LEU A 488 19.79 33.68 -1.49
CA LEU A 488 18.89 33.95 -0.38
C LEU A 488 19.43 33.38 0.93
N ARG A 489 19.41 34.17 1.98
CA ARG A 489 19.83 33.73 3.31
C ARG A 489 18.75 32.89 3.98
N LEU A 490 19.14 31.73 4.54
CA LEU A 490 18.25 30.85 5.29
C LEU A 490 18.67 30.88 6.77
N ARG A 491 17.83 31.48 7.63
CA ARG A 491 18.05 31.53 9.07
C ARG A 491 17.17 30.49 9.78
N PRO A 492 17.76 29.55 10.51
CA PRO A 492 16.96 28.61 11.31
C PRO A 492 16.19 29.36 12.39
N VAL A 493 14.95 28.94 12.64
CA VAL A 493 14.05 29.52 13.64
C VAL A 493 13.31 28.41 14.39
N GLY A 494 13.02 28.65 15.68
CA GLY A 494 12.32 27.68 16.53
C GLY A 494 13.15 26.44 16.88
N ASP A 495 12.51 25.54 17.63
CA ASP A 495 13.11 24.28 18.07
C ASP A 495 13.09 23.20 16.99
N TRP A 496 12.14 23.26 16.06
CA TRP A 496 12.13 22.49 14.82
C TRP A 496 12.92 23.27 13.76
N PRO A 497 13.68 22.60 12.87
CA PRO A 497 14.49 23.29 11.86
C PRO A 497 13.64 23.92 10.75
N LEU A 498 12.80 24.90 11.11
CA LEU A 498 12.21 25.83 10.15
C LEU A 498 13.25 26.87 9.75
N TYR A 499 13.19 27.31 8.51
CA TYR A 499 14.12 28.30 7.98
C TYR A 499 13.36 29.51 7.48
N ARG A 500 13.57 30.67 8.12
CA ARG A 500 13.11 31.94 7.59
C ARG A 500 14.01 32.36 6.43
N VAL A 501 13.39 32.71 5.31
CA VAL A 501 14.09 33.28 4.17
C VAL A 501 14.28 34.77 4.44
N GLU A 502 15.52 35.17 4.55
CA GLU A 502 15.92 36.60 4.57
C GLU A 502 16.26 36.99 3.13
N GLY A 503 15.82 38.16 2.67
CA GLY A 503 16.02 38.63 1.30
C GLY A 503 17.47 38.54 0.82
N PRO A 504 17.73 38.84 -0.45
CA PRO A 504 19.09 38.84 -0.97
C PRO A 504 19.97 39.72 -0.08
N PRO A 505 21.24 39.32 0.12
CA PRO A 505 22.16 40.17 0.88
C PRO A 505 22.13 41.59 0.28
N ALA A 506 22.07 42.59 1.16
CA ALA A 506 22.09 43.97 0.73
C ALA A 506 23.21 44.17 -0.28
N THR A 507 22.91 44.71 -1.44
CA THR A 507 23.90 44.97 -2.50
C THR A 507 24.91 46.06 -2.10
N ARG A 508 24.66 46.73 -0.96
CA ARG A 508 25.62 47.60 -0.27
C ARG A 508 25.75 47.12 1.16
N PRO A 509 26.97 46.78 1.62
CA PRO A 509 27.19 46.50 3.03
C PRO A 509 26.79 47.76 3.83
N PRO A 510 26.14 47.56 5.01
CA PRO A 510 26.02 48.68 5.96
C PRO A 510 27.43 49.20 6.31
N ASP A 511 27.53 50.46 6.72
CA ASP A 511 28.80 51.15 7.00
C ASP A 511 29.93 50.21 7.41
N ILE A 512 30.89 50.05 6.49
CA ILE A 512 32.05 49.18 6.71
C ILE A 512 32.99 49.92 7.65
N ALA A 513 33.17 49.40 8.87
CA ALA A 513 34.02 50.03 9.88
C ALA A 513 35.47 50.08 9.43
N HIS A 514 35.93 49.10 8.69
CA HIS A 514 37.30 49.01 8.16
C HIS A 514 37.24 48.66 6.66
N PRO A 515 37.19 49.65 5.79
CA PRO A 515 37.09 49.41 4.34
C PRO A 515 38.38 48.76 3.81
N LEU A 516 38.20 47.77 2.95
CA LEU A 516 39.21 47.07 2.18
C LEU A 516 38.82 47.10 0.71
N ASP A 517 39.79 47.03 -0.17
CA ASP A 517 39.58 46.85 -1.60
C ASP A 517 40.49 45.72 -2.09
N LEU A 518 40.12 44.48 -1.74
CA LEU A 518 40.90 43.29 -2.06
C LEU A 518 40.09 42.32 -2.90
N TRP A 519 40.67 41.87 -4.00
CA TRP A 519 40.12 40.83 -4.84
C TRP A 519 40.76 39.48 -4.54
N ALA A 520 39.96 38.48 -4.29
CA ALA A 520 40.39 37.09 -4.20
C ALA A 520 39.99 36.37 -5.50
N GLY A 521 40.91 36.29 -6.44
CA GLY A 521 40.64 35.92 -7.81
C GLY A 521 39.71 36.89 -8.52
N ASP A 522 39.01 36.45 -9.57
CA ASP A 522 38.11 37.30 -10.36
C ASP A 522 36.65 37.30 -9.83
N ALA A 523 36.38 36.59 -8.76
CA ALA A 523 35.01 36.31 -8.32
C ALA A 523 34.62 36.87 -6.95
N VAL A 524 35.57 37.20 -6.09
CA VAL A 524 35.28 37.67 -4.71
C VAL A 524 35.98 39.00 -4.44
N HIS A 525 35.17 40.04 -4.20
CA HIS A 525 35.63 41.36 -3.82
C HIS A 525 35.40 41.58 -2.33
N LEU A 526 36.47 41.67 -1.53
CA LEU A 526 36.42 41.96 -0.11
C LEU A 526 36.41 43.47 0.07
N LEU A 527 35.27 44.00 0.51
CA LEU A 527 35.04 45.45 0.69
C LEU A 527 35.46 45.94 2.07
N GLY A 528 35.68 45.05 3.05
CA GLY A 528 36.08 45.36 4.41
C GLY A 528 35.46 44.45 5.47
N TRP A 529 35.63 44.81 6.76
CA TRP A 529 35.01 44.10 7.90
C TRP A 529 34.42 45.09 8.93
#